data_4171785c3f82cc656744519c3f25a5d9
#
_entry.id   4171785c3f82cc656744519c3f25a5d9
#
_cell.length_a   1.000
_cell.length_b   1.000
_cell.length_c   1.000
_cell.angle_alpha   90.00
_cell.angle_beta   90.00
_cell.angle_gamma   90.00
#
_symmetry.space_group_name_H-M   'P 1'
#
loop_
_entity.id
_entity.type
_entity.pdbx_description
1 polymer ?
#
loop_
_entity_poly.entity_id
_entity_poly.type
_entity_poly.pdbx_seq_one_letter_code
_entity_poly.pdbx_strand_id
1 'polypeptide(L)'
;MCRNNASRAVALLHGAPARVETDGGLIAVEPSGSGASVDMGEPRFDWDAIPLAYAMDTAALPVGWEGLDQPGAVSVGNPHVIFFVGDVDAVPLETIGPEIENDPLFPEKVNVNVASVIDREHIRLRVWERGAGLTRACGTGACATAVHAMRRG
;
A
#
# COMPACT_ATOMS: atom_id res chain seq x y z
N MET A 1 9.54 4.16 -5.73
CA MET A 1 10.46 3.08 -5.25
C MET A 1 9.95 2.59 -3.90
N CYS A 2 9.71 1.31 -3.73
CA CYS A 2 9.15 0.79 -2.48
C CYS A 2 10.15 0.98 -1.33
N ARG A 3 9.74 1.68 -0.27
CA ARG A 3 10.54 1.96 0.94
C ARG A 3 11.17 0.70 1.55
N ASN A 4 10.50 -0.44 1.41
CA ASN A 4 10.90 -1.72 1.97
C ASN A 4 12.16 -2.31 1.30
N ASN A 5 12.36 -2.11 0.01
CA ASN A 5 13.50 -2.70 -0.70
C ASN A 5 14.85 -2.09 -0.28
N ALA A 6 14.90 -0.77 -0.05
CA ALA A 6 16.13 -0.11 0.42
C ALA A 6 16.47 -0.54 1.85
N SER A 7 15.47 -0.60 2.74
CA SER A 7 15.63 -1.03 4.13
C SER A 7 16.10 -2.49 4.24
N ARG A 8 15.51 -3.37 3.41
CA ARG A 8 15.93 -4.78 3.33
C ARG A 8 17.37 -4.92 2.86
N ALA A 9 17.78 -4.14 1.86
CA ALA A 9 19.17 -4.16 1.35
C ALA A 9 20.17 -3.76 2.44
N VAL A 10 19.86 -2.71 3.22
CA VAL A 10 20.73 -2.26 4.33
C VAL A 10 20.92 -3.37 5.37
N ALA A 11 19.86 -4.00 5.82
CA ALA A 11 19.92 -5.07 6.82
C ALA A 11 20.74 -6.29 6.31
N LEU A 12 20.54 -6.67 5.03
CA LEU A 12 21.27 -7.79 4.42
C LEU A 12 22.77 -7.48 4.24
N LEU A 13 23.11 -6.24 3.91
CA LEU A 13 24.51 -5.84 3.71
C LEU A 13 25.30 -5.75 5.01
N HIS A 14 24.64 -5.33 6.10
CA HIS A 14 25.32 -5.13 7.40
C HIS A 14 25.16 -6.31 8.37
N GLY A 15 24.21 -7.21 8.15
CA GLY A 15 23.95 -8.35 9.03
C GLY A 15 23.57 -7.98 10.48
N ALA A 16 23.14 -6.74 10.70
CA ALA A 16 22.79 -6.18 12.01
C ALA A 16 21.52 -5.31 11.91
N PRO A 17 20.80 -5.10 13.03
CA PRO A 17 19.69 -4.17 13.07
C PRO A 17 20.12 -2.77 12.59
N ALA A 18 19.27 -2.11 11.83
CA ALA A 18 19.51 -0.78 11.28
C ALA A 18 18.26 0.10 11.40
N ARG A 19 18.47 1.42 11.45
CA ARG A 19 17.40 2.41 11.30
C ARG A 19 17.62 3.17 10.00
N VAL A 20 16.56 3.26 9.19
CA VAL A 20 16.60 3.94 7.91
C VAL A 20 15.67 5.14 7.96
N GLU A 21 16.22 6.33 7.78
CA GLU A 21 15.43 7.55 7.64
C GLU A 21 14.88 7.67 6.22
N THR A 22 13.58 7.96 6.12
CA THR A 22 12.86 8.10 4.86
C THR A 22 11.94 9.32 4.95
N ASP A 23 11.44 9.82 3.82
CA ASP A 23 10.47 10.92 3.80
C ASP A 23 9.20 10.62 4.64
N GLY A 24 8.84 9.35 4.79
CA GLY A 24 7.70 8.91 5.60
C GLY A 24 8.06 8.58 7.05
N GLY A 25 9.28 8.89 7.52
CA GLY A 25 9.74 8.67 8.89
C GLY A 25 10.85 7.61 9.01
N LEU A 26 11.19 7.34 10.26
CA LEU A 26 12.22 6.38 10.64
C LEU A 26 11.67 4.94 10.59
N ILE A 27 12.37 4.06 9.91
CA ILE A 27 12.02 2.64 9.76
C ILE A 27 13.06 1.79 10.47
N ALA A 28 12.65 0.91 11.37
CA ALA A 28 13.51 -0.09 11.97
C ALA A 28 13.54 -1.36 11.11
N VAL A 29 14.73 -1.89 10.93
CA VAL A 29 14.97 -3.09 10.11
C VAL A 29 15.85 -4.06 10.89
N GLU A 30 15.43 -5.31 10.96
CA GLU A 30 16.17 -6.38 11.62
C GLU A 30 16.44 -7.52 10.64
N PRO A 31 17.65 -8.09 10.61
CA PRO A 31 17.93 -9.30 9.86
C PRO A 31 17.07 -10.47 10.40
N SER A 32 16.49 -11.24 9.49
CA SER A 32 15.67 -12.41 9.86
C SER A 32 15.89 -13.54 8.86
N GLY A 33 16.61 -14.56 9.25
CA GLY A 33 16.99 -15.66 8.36
C GLY A 33 17.72 -15.18 7.11
N SER A 34 17.21 -15.53 5.92
CA SER A 34 17.71 -15.05 4.62
C SER A 34 17.06 -13.73 4.17
N GLY A 35 16.28 -13.08 5.03
CA GLY A 35 15.53 -11.86 4.76
C GLY A 35 15.72 -10.81 5.85
N ALA A 36 14.77 -9.89 5.92
CA ALA A 36 14.73 -8.87 6.96
C ALA A 36 13.28 -8.60 7.38
N SER A 37 13.09 -8.38 8.67
CA SER A 37 11.86 -7.83 9.24
C SER A 37 11.93 -6.30 9.20
N VAL A 38 10.86 -5.65 8.78
CA VAL A 38 10.79 -4.20 8.65
C VAL A 38 9.59 -3.70 9.45
N ASP A 39 9.85 -2.89 10.46
CA ASP A 39 8.79 -2.18 11.18
C ASP A 39 8.38 -0.94 10.38
N MET A 40 7.17 -0.95 9.86
CA MET A 40 6.61 0.14 9.04
C MET A 40 5.96 1.24 9.90
N GLY A 41 5.91 1.07 11.22
CA GLY A 41 5.19 1.95 12.13
C GLY A 41 3.68 1.74 12.13
N GLU A 42 2.97 2.60 12.85
CA GLU A 42 1.51 2.53 12.94
C GLU A 42 0.83 3.01 11.65
N PRO A 43 -0.19 2.27 11.16
CA PRO A 43 -1.00 2.71 10.04
C PRO A 43 -1.86 3.91 10.43
N ARG A 44 -1.99 4.88 9.52
CA ARG A 44 -2.82 6.07 9.71
C ARG A 44 -4.01 6.03 8.79
N PHE A 45 -5.19 6.34 9.33
CA PHE A 45 -6.46 6.28 8.63
C PHE A 45 -7.13 7.63 8.45
N ASP A 46 -6.59 8.69 9.06
CA ASP A 46 -7.12 10.03 8.89
C ASP A 46 -6.91 10.49 7.44
N TRP A 47 -7.93 11.15 6.89
CA TRP A 47 -7.94 11.56 5.48
C TRP A 47 -6.78 12.49 5.11
N ASP A 48 -6.37 13.36 6.02
CA ASP A 48 -5.23 14.27 5.85
C ASP A 48 -3.87 13.57 5.98
N ALA A 49 -3.80 12.47 6.74
CA ALA A 49 -2.61 11.63 6.82
C ALA A 49 -2.41 10.72 5.59
N ILE A 50 -3.47 10.55 4.77
CA ILE A 50 -3.46 9.85 3.47
C ILE A 50 -3.28 10.85 2.32
N PRO A 51 -3.14 12.09 2.56
CA PRO A 51 -3.40 13.35 1.90
C PRO A 51 -4.48 13.28 0.80
N LEU A 52 -5.72 13.01 1.23
CA LEU A 52 -6.89 13.15 0.36
C LEU A 52 -7.23 14.64 0.17
N ALA A 53 -7.83 14.98 -0.96
CA ALA A 53 -8.25 16.36 -1.25
C ALA A 53 -9.36 16.87 -0.31
N TYR A 54 -10.15 15.96 0.27
CA TYR A 54 -11.32 16.28 1.09
C TYR A 54 -11.44 15.32 2.27
N ALA A 55 -12.04 15.80 3.36
CA ALA A 55 -12.43 14.97 4.50
C ALA A 55 -13.52 13.96 4.09
N MET A 56 -13.24 12.67 4.28
CA MET A 56 -14.19 11.59 4.01
C MET A 56 -13.86 10.34 4.83
N ASP A 57 -14.79 9.38 4.87
CA ASP A 57 -14.56 8.09 5.53
C ASP A 57 -13.56 7.25 4.72
N THR A 58 -12.41 6.99 5.31
CA THR A 58 -11.34 6.20 4.69
C THR A 58 -11.53 4.69 4.79
N ALA A 59 -12.55 4.23 5.52
CA ALA A 59 -12.91 2.82 5.54
C ALA A 59 -13.56 2.38 4.22
N ALA A 60 -14.33 3.30 3.59
CA ALA A 60 -14.96 3.08 2.30
C ALA A 60 -15.17 4.46 1.65
N LEU A 61 -14.23 4.88 0.81
CA LEU A 61 -14.34 6.14 0.09
C LEU A 61 -15.57 6.11 -0.82
N PRO A 62 -16.42 7.15 -0.82
CA PRO A 62 -17.65 7.19 -1.61
C PRO A 62 -17.36 7.53 -3.09
N VAL A 63 -16.41 6.83 -3.68
CA VAL A 63 -15.92 7.02 -5.06
C VAL A 63 -15.70 5.68 -5.74
N GLY A 64 -15.63 5.69 -7.08
CA GLY A 64 -15.37 4.50 -7.88
C GLY A 64 -14.76 4.83 -9.24
N TRP A 65 -14.12 3.85 -9.86
CA TRP A 65 -13.51 3.91 -11.19
C TRP A 65 -13.79 2.60 -11.92
N GLU A 66 -14.42 2.64 -13.10
CA GLU A 66 -14.66 1.50 -14.02
C GLU A 66 -14.89 0.12 -13.36
N GLY A 67 -15.90 0.03 -12.47
CA GLY A 67 -16.25 -1.22 -11.77
C GLY A 67 -15.42 -1.52 -10.51
N LEU A 68 -14.57 -0.60 -10.08
CA LEU A 68 -13.89 -0.60 -8.80
C LEU A 68 -14.53 0.45 -7.89
N ASP A 69 -15.27 0.01 -6.89
CA ASP A 69 -16.07 0.89 -6.04
C ASP A 69 -15.65 0.83 -4.58
N GLN A 70 -15.90 1.92 -3.86
CA GLN A 70 -15.76 2.04 -2.41
C GLN A 70 -14.43 1.50 -1.85
N PRO A 71 -13.28 1.94 -2.36
CA PRO A 71 -12.01 1.48 -1.83
C PRO A 71 -11.78 1.99 -0.42
N GLY A 72 -10.99 1.24 0.34
CA GLY A 72 -10.41 1.78 1.57
C GLY A 72 -9.15 2.58 1.29
N ALA A 73 -8.81 3.47 2.20
CA ALA A 73 -7.56 4.21 2.13
C ALA A 73 -6.80 4.15 3.46
N VAL A 74 -5.47 4.07 3.39
CA VAL A 74 -4.57 4.00 4.55
C VAL A 74 -3.18 4.51 4.18
N SER A 75 -2.51 5.13 5.14
CA SER A 75 -1.09 5.48 5.05
C SER A 75 -0.26 4.57 5.96
N VAL A 76 0.71 3.89 5.39
CA VAL A 76 1.78 3.15 6.10
C VAL A 76 3.12 3.87 5.89
N GLY A 77 3.08 5.22 5.95
CA GLY A 77 4.18 6.12 5.63
C GLY A 77 4.23 6.54 4.15
N ASN A 78 3.33 6.01 3.34
CA ASN A 78 2.97 6.44 2.00
C ASN A 78 1.49 6.10 1.75
N PRO A 79 0.78 6.85 0.89
CA PRO A 79 -0.64 6.67 0.67
C PRO A 79 -0.96 5.42 -0.17
N HIS A 80 -1.97 4.69 0.25
CA HIS A 80 -2.52 3.55 -0.45
C HIS A 80 -4.04 3.62 -0.53
N VAL A 81 -4.60 3.29 -1.71
CA VAL A 81 -6.01 2.98 -1.90
C VAL A 81 -6.14 1.49 -2.21
N ILE A 82 -7.13 0.82 -1.60
CA ILE A 82 -7.28 -0.64 -1.63
C ILE A 82 -8.67 -1.01 -2.10
N PHE A 83 -8.75 -1.74 -3.20
CA PHE A 83 -9.97 -2.34 -3.75
C PHE A 83 -9.99 -3.84 -3.46
N PHE A 84 -11.05 -4.34 -2.84
CA PHE A 84 -11.28 -5.78 -2.72
C PHE A 84 -12.21 -6.24 -3.84
N VAL A 85 -11.72 -7.19 -4.64
CA VAL A 85 -12.40 -7.73 -5.81
C VAL A 85 -12.47 -9.26 -5.75
N GLY A 86 -13.34 -9.85 -6.55
CA GLY A 86 -13.43 -11.31 -6.65
C GLY A 86 -12.22 -11.94 -7.33
N ASP A 87 -11.72 -11.29 -8.39
CA ASP A 87 -10.55 -11.75 -9.15
C ASP A 87 -9.66 -10.56 -9.51
N VAL A 88 -8.43 -10.56 -8.99
CA VAL A 88 -7.45 -9.50 -9.26
C VAL A 88 -6.96 -9.49 -10.72
N ASP A 89 -7.00 -10.62 -11.40
CA ASP A 89 -6.55 -10.74 -12.80
C ASP A 89 -7.57 -10.18 -13.78
N ALA A 90 -8.85 -10.11 -13.37
CA ALA A 90 -9.90 -9.49 -14.18
C ALA A 90 -9.80 -7.95 -14.24
N VAL A 91 -9.01 -7.34 -13.34
CA VAL A 91 -8.85 -5.89 -13.28
C VAL A 91 -7.71 -5.44 -14.22
N PRO A 92 -7.99 -4.59 -15.23
CA PRO A 92 -6.97 -4.04 -16.13
C PRO A 92 -6.14 -2.95 -15.44
N LEU A 93 -5.35 -3.33 -14.43
CA LEU A 93 -4.64 -2.42 -13.55
C LEU A 93 -3.62 -1.54 -14.29
N GLU A 94 -3.11 -2.00 -15.44
CA GLU A 94 -2.23 -1.23 -16.31
C GLU A 94 -2.92 -0.01 -16.95
N THR A 95 -4.23 -0.08 -17.11
CA THR A 95 -5.06 0.99 -17.68
C THR A 95 -5.63 1.89 -16.57
N ILE A 96 -6.30 1.28 -15.58
CA ILE A 96 -7.00 2.03 -14.54
C ILE A 96 -6.06 2.57 -13.45
N GLY A 97 -4.91 1.92 -13.25
CA GLY A 97 -3.91 2.33 -12.24
C GLY A 97 -3.44 3.78 -12.41
N PRO A 98 -2.98 4.20 -13.62
CA PRO A 98 -2.59 5.60 -13.85
C PRO A 98 -3.75 6.60 -13.70
N GLU A 99 -4.98 6.21 -14.01
CA GLU A 99 -6.16 7.06 -13.83
C GLU A 99 -6.41 7.35 -12.35
N ILE A 100 -6.42 6.30 -11.52
CA ILE A 100 -6.60 6.43 -10.07
C ILE A 100 -5.41 7.15 -9.43
N GLU A 101 -4.18 6.79 -9.82
CA GLU A 101 -2.96 7.45 -9.29
C GLU A 101 -3.00 8.97 -9.45
N ASN A 102 -3.53 9.45 -10.59
CA ASN A 102 -3.55 10.87 -10.95
C ASN A 102 -4.90 11.54 -10.71
N ASP A 103 -5.85 10.86 -10.08
CA ASP A 103 -7.15 11.45 -9.76
C ASP A 103 -6.97 12.66 -8.81
N PRO A 104 -7.68 13.76 -9.03
CA PRO A 104 -7.64 14.96 -8.18
C PRO A 104 -7.96 14.69 -6.70
N LEU A 105 -8.60 13.57 -6.38
CA LEU A 105 -8.81 13.13 -5.00
C LEU A 105 -7.48 12.87 -4.27
N PHE A 106 -6.42 12.53 -4.98
CA PHE A 106 -5.09 12.23 -4.47
C PHE A 106 -4.05 13.26 -4.92
N PRO A 107 -4.00 14.48 -4.31
CA PRO A 107 -3.10 15.56 -4.76
C PRO A 107 -1.62 15.18 -4.78
N GLU A 108 -1.21 14.27 -3.89
CA GLU A 108 0.16 13.73 -3.82
C GLU A 108 0.31 12.38 -4.54
N LYS A 109 -0.72 12.00 -5.35
CA LYS A 109 -0.83 10.68 -5.97
C LYS A 109 -0.92 9.56 -4.94
N VAL A 110 -1.26 8.34 -5.39
CA VAL A 110 -1.54 7.21 -4.51
C VAL A 110 -1.01 5.90 -5.11
N ASN A 111 -0.67 4.94 -4.25
CA ASN A 111 -0.46 3.55 -4.67
C ASN A 111 -1.81 2.84 -4.74
N VAL A 112 -2.08 2.17 -5.83
CA VAL A 112 -3.35 1.48 -6.08
C VAL A 112 -3.17 -0.01 -5.84
N ASN A 113 -3.91 -0.56 -4.89
CA ASN A 113 -3.86 -1.97 -4.52
C ASN A 113 -5.18 -2.64 -4.91
N VAL A 114 -5.09 -3.72 -5.66
CA VAL A 114 -6.24 -4.57 -6.00
C VAL A 114 -6.02 -5.93 -5.35
N ALA A 115 -6.93 -6.34 -4.49
CA ALA A 115 -6.78 -7.51 -3.64
C ALA A 115 -7.99 -8.44 -3.71
N SER A 116 -7.73 -9.74 -3.62
CA SER A 116 -8.75 -10.79 -3.49
C SER A 116 -8.45 -11.60 -2.24
N VAL A 117 -9.42 -11.71 -1.34
CA VAL A 117 -9.32 -12.55 -0.15
C VAL A 117 -9.61 -14.00 -0.58
N ILE A 118 -8.61 -14.86 -0.50
CA ILE A 118 -8.74 -16.28 -0.84
C ILE A 118 -9.30 -17.05 0.36
N ASP A 119 -8.73 -16.80 1.54
CA ASP A 119 -9.17 -17.36 2.80
C ASP A 119 -8.69 -16.47 3.96
N ARG A 120 -8.82 -16.93 5.21
CA ARG A 120 -8.45 -16.14 6.40
C ARG A 120 -6.96 -15.85 6.53
N GLU A 121 -6.11 -16.58 5.83
CA GLU A 121 -4.66 -16.50 5.92
C GLU A 121 -4.01 -15.99 4.62
N HIS A 122 -4.80 -15.95 3.52
CA HIS A 122 -4.26 -15.65 2.20
C HIS A 122 -5.03 -14.54 1.48
N ILE A 123 -4.30 -13.51 1.09
CA ILE A 123 -4.77 -12.43 0.21
C ILE A 123 -3.88 -12.40 -1.03
N ARG A 124 -4.49 -12.46 -2.20
CA ARG A 124 -3.80 -12.21 -3.47
C ARG A 124 -3.83 -10.73 -3.77
N LEU A 125 -2.70 -10.17 -4.17
CA LEU A 125 -2.51 -8.73 -4.32
C LEU A 125 -1.81 -8.39 -5.64
N ARG A 126 -2.32 -7.39 -6.35
CA ARG A 126 -1.63 -6.68 -7.44
C ARG A 126 -1.53 -5.20 -7.07
N VAL A 127 -0.40 -4.58 -7.42
CA VAL A 127 -0.14 -3.18 -7.03
C VAL A 127 0.34 -2.37 -8.24
N TRP A 128 -0.29 -1.22 -8.42
CA TRP A 128 0.25 -0.11 -9.21
C TRP A 128 0.92 0.86 -8.25
N GLU A 129 2.26 0.95 -8.29
CA GLU A 129 3.01 1.82 -7.40
C GLU A 129 3.10 3.25 -7.94
N ARG A 130 2.84 4.20 -7.09
CA ARG A 130 2.95 5.63 -7.36
C ARG A 130 4.30 5.99 -7.99
N GLY A 131 4.28 6.52 -9.22
CA GLY A 131 5.46 6.90 -9.97
C GLY A 131 6.32 5.77 -10.52
N ALA A 132 5.92 4.50 -10.33
CA ALA A 132 6.69 3.35 -10.80
C ALA A 132 5.85 2.38 -11.68
N GLY A 133 4.52 2.46 -11.58
CA GLY A 133 3.62 1.62 -12.36
C GLY A 133 3.40 0.23 -11.76
N LEU A 134 3.04 -0.74 -12.60
CA LEU A 134 2.79 -2.10 -12.18
C LEU A 134 4.07 -2.77 -11.70
N THR A 135 4.08 -3.25 -10.46
CA THR A 135 5.24 -3.93 -9.86
C THR A 135 4.91 -5.35 -9.43
N ARG A 136 5.93 -6.21 -9.38
CA ARG A 136 5.76 -7.62 -8.97
C ARG A 136 5.57 -7.80 -7.47
N ALA A 137 6.05 -6.86 -6.67
CA ALA A 137 5.96 -6.93 -5.21
C ALA A 137 6.10 -5.54 -4.61
N CYS A 138 5.21 -5.19 -3.69
CA CYS A 138 5.22 -3.97 -2.91
C CYS A 138 4.97 -4.29 -1.44
N GLY A 139 6.00 -4.15 -0.60
CA GLY A 139 5.90 -4.47 0.83
C GLY A 139 4.94 -3.54 1.56
N THR A 140 4.94 -2.23 1.25
CA THR A 140 3.97 -1.28 1.83
C THR A 140 2.56 -1.56 1.34
N GLY A 141 2.38 -1.94 0.07
CA GLY A 141 1.09 -2.37 -0.46
C GLY A 141 0.53 -3.61 0.25
N ALA A 142 1.40 -4.61 0.55
CA ALA A 142 0.99 -5.78 1.32
C ALA A 142 0.55 -5.41 2.74
N CYS A 143 1.33 -4.58 3.46
CA CYS A 143 0.98 -4.09 4.79
C CYS A 143 -0.32 -3.29 4.78
N ALA A 144 -0.46 -2.33 3.87
CA ALA A 144 -1.66 -1.51 3.73
C ALA A 144 -2.92 -2.36 3.47
N THR A 145 -2.79 -3.35 2.57
CA THR A 145 -3.90 -4.25 2.23
C THR A 145 -4.30 -5.12 3.41
N ALA A 146 -3.33 -5.72 4.13
CA ALA A 146 -3.60 -6.54 5.30
C ALA A 146 -4.29 -5.73 6.41
N VAL A 147 -3.76 -4.55 6.73
CA VAL A 147 -4.34 -3.65 7.74
C VAL A 147 -5.76 -3.23 7.38
N HIS A 148 -6.02 -2.92 6.11
CA HIS A 148 -7.37 -2.57 5.67
C HIS A 148 -8.31 -3.77 5.69
N ALA A 149 -7.84 -4.98 5.33
CA ALA A 149 -8.62 -6.21 5.48
C ALA A 149 -9.04 -6.44 6.94
N MET A 150 -8.11 -6.27 7.89
CA MET A 150 -8.40 -6.38 9.34
C MET A 150 -9.43 -5.34 9.82
N ARG A 151 -9.40 -4.12 9.26
CA ARG A 151 -10.37 -3.06 9.58
C ARG A 151 -11.79 -3.39 9.11
N ARG A 152 -11.91 -4.18 8.04
CA ARG A 152 -13.22 -4.61 7.49
C ARG A 152 -13.85 -5.79 8.24
N GLY A 153 -13.09 -6.55 9.05
CA GLY A 153 -13.49 -7.78 9.74
C GLY A 153 -13.29 -8.99 8.87
#